data_1a8903c7d20d9cdf90ee5ca886e819eb
#
_entry.id   1a8903c7d20d9cdf90ee5ca886e819eb
#
_cell.length_a   1.000
_cell.length_b   1.000
_cell.length_c   1.000
_cell.angle_alpha   90.00
_cell.angle_beta   90.00
_cell.angle_gamma   90.00
#
_symmetry.space_group_name_H-M   'P 1'
#
loop_
_entity.id
_entity.type
_entity.pdbx_description
1 polymer ?
#
loop_
_entity_poly.entity_id
_entity_poly.type
_entity_poly.pdbx_seq_one_letter_code
_entity_poly.pdbx_strand_id
1 'polypeptide(L)'
;LPVVKHSYIVRRTEDVYAVVREAFAIARSGKPGPVLIDRPKDITAGLAAARAVRLPGSAMIDQSAQIGKAKTLLARAKKPLLYVGGGVCMAGAESELRAFMQATRIPAVWTLKAKGTVDYRDPLDLGMLGMHGTPTANFAVQECDLLLVLGARFDDRATGKLCTFAPQAKVIHCDIDAAEIGKLRTADAALDGRFAEYLPELVQNLEIDDWRVHCAQMKARYPERYDAPGDKVFAPELLRKLSLAGGDKTIVCSDVGQ
;
A
#
# COMPACT_ATOMS: atom_id res chain seq x y z
N LEU A 1 2.98 25.84 -0.62
CA LEU A 1 3.88 25.29 -1.64
C LEU A 1 3.36 23.89 -2.05
N PRO A 2 3.32 23.55 -3.35
CA PRO A 2 2.66 22.33 -3.82
C PRO A 2 3.41 21.03 -3.45
N VAL A 3 4.65 21.13 -2.98
CA VAL A 3 5.53 19.98 -2.68
C VAL A 3 5.72 19.72 -1.18
N VAL A 4 5.09 20.52 -0.29
CA VAL A 4 5.21 20.38 1.15
C VAL A 4 3.83 20.31 1.81
N LYS A 5 3.71 19.56 2.92
CA LYS A 5 2.47 19.50 3.70
C LYS A 5 2.14 20.81 4.40
N HIS A 6 3.18 21.48 4.90
CA HIS A 6 3.05 22.76 5.59
C HIS A 6 4.35 23.55 5.50
N SER A 7 4.27 24.87 5.73
CA SER A 7 5.45 25.73 5.79
C SER A 7 5.33 26.72 6.92
N TYR A 8 6.44 26.96 7.61
CA TYR A 8 6.58 27.94 8.68
C TYR A 8 7.61 28.99 8.32
N ILE A 9 7.38 30.21 8.77
CA ILE A 9 8.40 31.26 8.88
C ILE A 9 8.53 31.58 10.36
N VAL A 10 9.67 31.25 10.95
CA VAL A 10 9.92 31.54 12.38
C VAL A 10 10.31 33.00 12.54
N ARG A 11 9.57 33.74 13.37
CA ARG A 11 9.75 35.17 13.55
C ARG A 11 10.33 35.56 14.93
N ARG A 12 10.41 34.60 15.85
CA ARG A 12 10.92 34.81 17.22
C ARG A 12 11.71 33.58 17.64
N THR A 13 12.82 33.80 18.32
CA THR A 13 13.70 32.72 18.81
C THR A 13 12.97 31.77 19.75
N GLU A 14 12.07 32.27 20.59
CA GLU A 14 11.29 31.48 21.55
C GLU A 14 10.37 30.45 20.87
N ASP A 15 9.97 30.71 19.61
CA ASP A 15 9.04 29.87 18.88
C ASP A 15 9.76 28.71 18.16
N VAL A 16 11.07 28.75 18.00
CA VAL A 16 11.85 27.74 17.25
C VAL A 16 11.55 26.33 17.74
N TYR A 17 11.59 26.09 19.05
CA TYR A 17 11.37 24.76 19.61
C TYR A 17 9.95 24.26 19.33
N ALA A 18 8.95 25.10 19.52
CA ALA A 18 7.54 24.75 19.28
C ALA A 18 7.30 24.44 17.81
N VAL A 19 7.78 25.31 16.90
CA VAL A 19 7.64 25.13 15.45
C VAL A 19 8.32 23.85 14.98
N VAL A 20 9.53 23.55 15.43
CA VAL A 20 10.23 22.32 15.05
C VAL A 20 9.45 21.08 15.52
N ARG A 21 8.97 21.06 16.75
CA ARG A 21 8.16 19.96 17.30
C ARG A 21 6.89 19.76 16.50
N GLU A 22 6.17 20.83 16.20
CA GLU A 22 4.93 20.79 15.42
C GLU A 22 5.20 20.35 13.97
N ALA A 23 6.26 20.84 13.34
CA ALA A 23 6.66 20.44 12.00
C ALA A 23 6.93 18.94 11.90
N PHE A 24 7.63 18.34 12.88
CA PHE A 24 7.81 16.90 12.93
C PHE A 24 6.50 16.12 13.13
N ALA A 25 5.60 16.65 13.95
CA ALA A 25 4.28 16.04 14.14
C ALA A 25 3.47 16.06 12.85
N ILE A 26 3.43 17.20 12.14
CA ILE A 26 2.75 17.33 10.84
C ILE A 26 3.41 16.44 9.80
N ALA A 27 4.75 16.42 9.72
CA ALA A 27 5.46 15.60 8.75
C ALA A 27 5.11 14.10 8.88
N ARG A 28 4.84 13.62 10.09
CA ARG A 28 4.52 12.22 10.40
C ARG A 28 3.01 11.92 10.45
N SER A 29 2.15 12.94 10.54
CA SER A 29 0.70 12.75 10.65
C SER A 29 0.10 12.31 9.31
N GLY A 30 -0.98 11.54 9.34
CA GLY A 30 -1.67 11.09 8.14
C GLY A 30 -0.68 10.51 7.11
N LYS A 31 -0.82 10.90 5.85
CA LYS A 31 0.19 10.59 4.81
C LYS A 31 1.48 11.35 5.11
N PRO A 32 2.60 10.68 5.40
CA PRO A 32 3.86 11.35 5.69
C PRO A 32 4.35 12.22 4.53
N GLY A 33 4.95 13.37 4.86
CA GLY A 33 5.45 14.28 3.83
C GLY A 33 6.29 15.43 4.41
N PRO A 34 7.02 16.17 3.56
CA PRO A 34 7.94 17.20 4.02
C PRO A 34 7.20 18.42 4.58
N VAL A 35 7.84 19.07 5.56
CA VAL A 35 7.44 20.37 6.11
C VAL A 35 8.62 21.32 5.97
N LEU A 36 8.38 22.51 5.45
CA LEU A 36 9.39 23.55 5.31
C LEU A 36 9.42 24.42 6.57
N ILE A 37 10.61 24.70 7.11
CA ILE A 37 10.82 25.69 8.17
C ILE A 37 11.82 26.73 7.65
N ASP A 38 11.34 27.92 7.39
CA ASP A 38 12.20 29.08 7.12
C ASP A 38 12.59 29.72 8.44
N ARG A 39 13.89 29.83 8.65
CA ARG A 39 14.47 30.35 9.89
C ARG A 39 15.50 31.42 9.56
N PRO A 40 15.18 32.72 9.73
CA PRO A 40 16.13 33.83 9.56
C PRO A 40 17.35 33.68 10.42
N LYS A 41 18.47 34.22 9.95
CA LYS A 41 19.79 34.08 10.63
C LYS A 41 19.83 34.70 12.03
N ASP A 42 19.19 35.83 12.20
CA ASP A 42 19.10 36.56 13.47
C ASP A 42 18.34 35.76 14.54
N ILE A 43 17.26 35.10 14.13
CA ILE A 43 16.47 34.19 14.99
C ILE A 43 17.32 33.02 15.48
N THR A 44 18.23 32.52 14.63
CA THR A 44 19.13 31.39 14.96
C THR A 44 20.16 31.77 16.04
N ALA A 45 20.62 33.02 16.07
CA ALA A 45 21.62 33.48 16.98
C ALA A 45 21.06 33.87 18.37
N GLY A 46 19.72 33.95 18.50
CA GLY A 46 19.06 34.33 19.74
C GLY A 46 19.11 33.22 20.80
N LEU A 47 19.01 33.59 22.04
CA LEU A 47 18.88 32.68 23.19
C LEU A 47 17.41 32.58 23.59
N ALA A 48 16.91 31.36 23.80
CA ALA A 48 15.56 31.12 24.32
C ALA A 48 15.56 29.99 25.36
N ALA A 49 14.66 30.09 26.31
CA ALA A 49 14.41 29.01 27.25
C ALA A 49 13.63 27.88 26.56
N ALA A 50 14.06 26.63 26.78
CA ALA A 50 13.33 25.45 26.29
C ALA A 50 11.96 25.39 26.98
N ARG A 51 10.89 25.32 26.15
CA ARG A 51 9.51 25.15 26.63
C ARG A 51 8.98 23.79 26.21
N ALA A 52 8.37 23.07 27.14
CA ALA A 52 7.63 21.87 26.82
C ALA A 52 6.41 22.22 25.94
N VAL A 53 6.31 21.59 24.76
CA VAL A 53 5.17 21.75 23.86
C VAL A 53 4.36 20.46 23.87
N ARG A 54 3.08 20.58 24.23
CA ARG A 54 2.12 19.48 24.11
C ARG A 54 1.51 19.52 22.71
N LEU A 55 1.80 18.50 21.91
CA LEU A 55 1.19 18.36 20.59
C LEU A 55 -0.25 17.88 20.75
N PRO A 56 -1.21 18.37 19.92
CA PRO A 56 -2.55 17.84 19.91
C PRO A 56 -2.53 16.36 19.54
N GLY A 57 -3.32 15.55 20.24
CA GLY A 57 -3.55 14.15 19.86
C GLY A 57 -4.31 14.09 18.53
N SER A 58 -4.09 13.05 17.75
CA SER A 58 -4.93 12.74 16.58
C SER A 58 -6.30 12.29 17.09
N ALA A 59 -7.37 12.92 16.64
CA ALA A 59 -8.73 12.43 16.90
C ALA A 59 -8.93 11.14 16.08
N MET A 60 -9.44 10.10 16.75
CA MET A 60 -9.89 8.90 16.03
C MET A 60 -11.21 9.21 15.31
N ILE A 61 -11.27 8.89 14.02
CA ILE A 61 -12.51 9.00 13.24
C ILE A 61 -13.31 7.72 13.46
N ASP A 62 -14.58 7.85 13.80
CA ASP A 62 -15.48 6.69 13.91
C ASP A 62 -15.72 6.09 12.51
N GLN A 63 -15.22 4.88 12.29
CA GLN A 63 -15.33 4.14 11.03
C GLN A 63 -16.38 3.01 11.10
N SER A 64 -17.11 2.87 12.20
CA SER A 64 -18.00 1.72 12.47
C SER A 64 -19.00 1.45 11.33
N ALA A 65 -19.60 2.50 10.78
CA ALA A 65 -20.53 2.37 9.66
C ALA A 65 -19.86 1.86 8.38
N GLN A 66 -18.65 2.34 8.08
CA GLN A 66 -17.90 1.92 6.89
C GLN A 66 -17.31 0.51 7.05
N ILE A 67 -16.86 0.16 8.25
CA ILE A 67 -16.45 -1.20 8.59
C ILE A 67 -17.62 -2.18 8.43
N GLY A 68 -18.80 -1.84 8.92
CA GLY A 68 -20.02 -2.64 8.74
C GLY A 68 -20.38 -2.85 7.28
N LYS A 69 -20.24 -1.80 6.45
CA LYS A 69 -20.45 -1.87 5.00
C LYS A 69 -19.38 -2.75 4.32
N ALA A 70 -18.12 -2.61 4.70
CA ALA A 70 -17.02 -3.42 4.18
C ALA A 70 -17.22 -4.91 4.51
N LYS A 71 -17.61 -5.24 5.76
CA LYS A 71 -17.95 -6.62 6.17
C LYS A 71 -19.07 -7.21 5.33
N THR A 72 -20.10 -6.42 5.05
CA THR A 72 -21.23 -6.86 4.21
C THR A 72 -20.78 -7.14 2.76
N LEU A 73 -19.91 -6.30 2.20
CA LEU A 73 -19.36 -6.51 0.87
C LEU A 73 -18.49 -7.78 0.83
N LEU A 74 -17.61 -7.96 1.80
CA LEU A 74 -16.76 -9.15 1.92
C LEU A 74 -17.60 -10.43 2.04
N ALA A 75 -18.65 -10.44 2.89
CA ALA A 75 -19.51 -11.61 3.08
C ALA A 75 -20.26 -12.05 1.81
N ARG A 76 -20.48 -11.11 0.88
CA ARG A 76 -21.19 -11.38 -0.39
C ARG A 76 -20.25 -11.73 -1.54
N ALA A 77 -18.99 -11.40 -1.42
CA ALA A 77 -18.02 -11.60 -2.49
C ALA A 77 -17.77 -13.09 -2.73
N LYS A 78 -17.70 -13.46 -3.99
CA LYS A 78 -17.32 -14.81 -4.45
C LYS A 78 -15.91 -14.85 -5.02
N LYS A 79 -15.41 -13.71 -5.48
CA LYS A 79 -14.08 -13.54 -6.07
C LYS A 79 -13.34 -12.33 -5.46
N PRO A 80 -13.22 -12.25 -4.11
CA PRO A 80 -12.52 -11.12 -3.50
C PRO A 80 -11.02 -11.19 -3.80
N LEU A 81 -10.40 -10.01 -3.95
CA LEU A 81 -9.00 -9.86 -4.23
C LEU A 81 -8.41 -8.73 -3.38
N LEU A 82 -7.27 -8.97 -2.73
CA LEU A 82 -6.49 -7.91 -2.09
C LEU A 82 -5.68 -7.18 -3.15
N TYR A 83 -5.79 -5.86 -3.18
CA TYR A 83 -4.95 -4.99 -3.99
C TYR A 83 -4.03 -4.19 -3.05
N VAL A 84 -2.78 -4.65 -2.93
CA VAL A 84 -1.83 -4.16 -1.95
C VAL A 84 -0.95 -3.08 -2.57
N GLY A 85 -0.98 -1.88 -2.01
CA GLY A 85 -0.16 -0.75 -2.43
C GLY A 85 1.02 -0.47 -1.51
N GLY A 86 1.87 0.48 -1.90
CA GLY A 86 3.03 0.90 -1.13
C GLY A 86 2.72 1.49 0.24
N GLY A 87 1.45 1.88 0.49
CA GLY A 87 1.00 2.34 1.80
C GLY A 87 1.16 1.30 2.91
N VAL A 88 1.13 0.01 2.58
CA VAL A 88 1.38 -1.08 3.54
C VAL A 88 2.81 -1.04 4.06
N CYS A 89 3.81 -0.98 3.17
CA CYS A 89 5.22 -0.81 3.55
C CYS A 89 5.44 0.48 4.34
N MET A 90 4.86 1.60 3.88
CA MET A 90 5.03 2.89 4.55
C MET A 90 4.44 2.90 5.96
N ALA A 91 3.42 2.10 6.22
CA ALA A 91 2.80 1.94 7.53
C ALA A 91 3.54 0.91 8.41
N GLY A 92 4.46 0.11 7.86
CA GLY A 92 5.10 -1.01 8.55
C GLY A 92 4.10 -2.09 8.98
N ALA A 93 3.07 -2.34 8.15
CA ALA A 93 1.93 -3.19 8.50
C ALA A 93 1.89 -4.51 7.71
N GLU A 94 3.06 -5.01 7.34
CA GLU A 94 3.22 -6.27 6.61
C GLU A 94 2.76 -7.47 7.44
N SER A 95 3.00 -7.44 8.77
CA SER A 95 2.57 -8.48 9.70
C SER A 95 1.05 -8.57 9.80
N GLU A 96 0.37 -7.45 9.89
CA GLU A 96 -1.09 -7.35 9.95
C GLU A 96 -1.73 -7.79 8.63
N LEU A 97 -1.14 -7.40 7.50
CA LEU A 97 -1.58 -7.88 6.19
C LEU A 97 -1.47 -9.41 6.09
N ARG A 98 -0.33 -9.98 6.46
CA ARG A 98 -0.10 -11.43 6.40
C ARG A 98 -1.03 -12.18 7.34
N ALA A 99 -1.25 -11.69 8.56
CA ALA A 99 -2.21 -12.25 9.49
C ALA A 99 -3.63 -12.22 8.93
N PHE A 100 -4.03 -11.11 8.29
CA PHE A 100 -5.32 -10.98 7.63
C PHE A 100 -5.46 -11.99 6.47
N MET A 101 -4.43 -12.12 5.63
CA MET A 101 -4.42 -13.10 4.54
C MET A 101 -4.53 -14.53 5.05
N GLN A 102 -3.82 -14.88 6.12
CA GLN A 102 -3.90 -16.21 6.74
C GLN A 102 -5.30 -16.51 7.27
N ALA A 103 -5.95 -15.53 7.89
CA ALA A 103 -7.30 -15.68 8.46
C ALA A 103 -8.40 -15.76 7.40
N THR A 104 -8.32 -14.93 6.34
CA THR A 104 -9.39 -14.81 5.33
C THR A 104 -9.16 -15.68 4.11
N ARG A 105 -7.90 -16.05 3.84
CA ARG A 105 -7.49 -16.79 2.65
C ARG A 105 -7.80 -16.10 1.33
N ILE A 106 -7.92 -14.77 1.32
CA ILE A 106 -8.14 -13.97 0.11
C ILE A 106 -6.83 -13.89 -0.68
N PRO A 107 -6.83 -14.19 -2.00
CA PRO A 107 -5.68 -13.99 -2.86
C PRO A 107 -5.27 -12.52 -2.96
N ALA A 108 -3.98 -12.26 -3.18
CA ALA A 108 -3.42 -10.91 -3.21
C ALA A 108 -2.64 -10.61 -4.49
N VAL A 109 -2.79 -9.39 -4.96
CA VAL A 109 -1.95 -8.77 -5.98
C VAL A 109 -1.33 -7.49 -5.40
N TRP A 110 -0.17 -7.08 -5.87
CA TRP A 110 0.54 -5.95 -5.30
C TRP A 110 1.17 -5.05 -6.36
N THR A 111 1.35 -3.78 -6.00
CA THR A 111 2.08 -2.80 -6.82
C THR A 111 3.59 -2.95 -6.62
N LEU A 112 4.39 -2.41 -7.54
CA LEU A 112 5.85 -2.42 -7.43
C LEU A 112 6.35 -1.94 -6.06
N LYS A 113 5.75 -0.89 -5.50
CA LYS A 113 6.12 -0.34 -4.19
C LYS A 113 5.68 -1.19 -3.00
N ALA A 114 4.84 -2.19 -3.23
CA ALA A 114 4.40 -3.14 -2.21
C ALA A 114 5.13 -4.49 -2.31
N LYS A 115 6.16 -4.59 -3.17
CA LYS A 115 6.95 -5.82 -3.30
C LYS A 115 7.54 -6.21 -1.95
N GLY A 116 7.32 -7.49 -1.55
CA GLY A 116 7.80 -8.03 -0.29
C GLY A 116 6.80 -7.92 0.88
N THR A 117 5.69 -7.19 0.75
CA THR A 117 4.62 -7.18 1.77
C THR A 117 3.93 -8.53 1.89
N VAL A 118 3.64 -9.13 0.74
CA VAL A 118 3.14 -10.51 0.65
C VAL A 118 4.33 -11.46 0.53
N ASP A 119 4.32 -12.59 1.24
CA ASP A 119 5.35 -13.60 1.08
C ASP A 119 5.18 -14.27 -0.30
N TYR A 120 6.21 -14.21 -1.15
CA TYR A 120 6.19 -14.81 -2.48
C TYR A 120 5.99 -16.34 -2.48
N ARG A 121 6.24 -16.99 -1.33
CA ARG A 121 6.01 -18.43 -1.12
C ARG A 121 4.57 -18.75 -0.78
N ASP A 122 3.76 -17.75 -0.40
CA ASP A 122 2.35 -17.96 -0.12
C ASP A 122 1.63 -18.31 -1.45
N PRO A 123 0.90 -19.42 -1.52
CA PRO A 123 0.11 -19.77 -2.70
C PRO A 123 -0.93 -18.70 -3.07
N LEU A 124 -1.33 -17.85 -2.14
CA LEU A 124 -2.25 -16.74 -2.34
C LEU A 124 -1.59 -15.49 -2.94
N ASP A 125 -0.26 -15.43 -3.03
CA ASP A 125 0.44 -14.40 -3.78
C ASP A 125 0.30 -14.66 -5.28
N LEU A 126 -0.43 -13.78 -5.96
CA LEU A 126 -0.62 -13.85 -7.41
C LEU A 126 0.38 -13.00 -8.19
N GLY A 127 1.22 -12.25 -7.47
CA GLY A 127 2.28 -11.43 -8.04
C GLY A 127 1.92 -9.96 -8.25
N MET A 128 2.81 -9.26 -8.93
CA MET A 128 2.63 -7.85 -9.27
C MET A 128 1.56 -7.68 -10.35
N LEU A 129 0.68 -6.68 -10.17
CA LEU A 129 -0.28 -6.28 -11.20
C LEU A 129 0.26 -5.13 -12.06
N GLY A 130 -0.42 -4.88 -13.18
CA GLY A 130 -0.16 -3.73 -14.05
C GLY A 130 0.66 -4.07 -15.30
N MET A 131 1.22 -3.03 -15.93
CA MET A 131 1.90 -3.12 -17.22
C MET A 131 3.05 -4.14 -17.24
N HIS A 132 3.80 -4.24 -16.15
CA HIS A 132 4.91 -5.17 -15.98
C HIS A 132 4.57 -6.30 -14.98
N GLY A 133 3.28 -6.49 -14.73
CA GLY A 133 2.79 -7.49 -13.79
C GLY A 133 2.71 -8.89 -14.38
N THR A 134 2.44 -9.85 -13.50
CA THR A 134 2.22 -11.24 -13.93
C THR A 134 0.88 -11.37 -14.65
N PRO A 135 0.77 -12.28 -15.64
CA PRO A 135 -0.53 -12.56 -16.25
C PRO A 135 -1.59 -12.99 -15.23
N THR A 136 -1.19 -13.80 -14.24
CA THR A 136 -2.08 -14.27 -13.16
C THR A 136 -2.67 -13.10 -12.38
N ALA A 137 -1.85 -12.13 -11.95
CA ALA A 137 -2.34 -10.96 -11.23
C ALA A 137 -3.31 -10.14 -12.08
N ASN A 138 -2.96 -9.89 -13.34
CA ASN A 138 -3.79 -9.10 -14.24
C ASN A 138 -5.12 -9.77 -14.56
N PHE A 139 -5.16 -11.10 -14.80
CA PHE A 139 -6.41 -11.83 -14.99
C PHE A 139 -7.25 -11.85 -13.72
N ALA A 140 -6.65 -12.11 -12.55
CA ALA A 140 -7.38 -12.10 -11.28
C ALA A 140 -8.07 -10.76 -11.03
N VAL A 141 -7.39 -9.64 -11.33
CA VAL A 141 -7.98 -8.29 -11.24
C VAL A 141 -9.19 -8.14 -12.19
N GLN A 142 -9.10 -8.66 -13.40
CA GLN A 142 -10.21 -8.54 -14.36
C GLN A 142 -11.43 -9.38 -13.98
N GLU A 143 -11.22 -10.50 -13.29
CA GLU A 143 -12.28 -11.45 -12.97
C GLU A 143 -12.86 -11.28 -11.56
N CYS A 144 -12.20 -10.51 -10.68
CA CYS A 144 -12.67 -10.31 -9.31
C CYS A 144 -14.01 -9.55 -9.26
N ASP A 145 -14.80 -9.84 -8.22
CA ASP A 145 -16.06 -9.15 -7.92
C ASP A 145 -15.93 -8.14 -6.77
N LEU A 146 -14.82 -8.22 -6.02
CA LEU A 146 -14.51 -7.29 -4.94
C LEU A 146 -13.00 -7.04 -4.88
N LEU A 147 -12.61 -5.75 -4.86
CA LEU A 147 -11.26 -5.31 -4.53
C LEU A 147 -11.23 -4.74 -3.11
N LEU A 148 -10.42 -5.34 -2.24
CA LEU A 148 -10.02 -4.71 -0.98
C LEU A 148 -8.66 -4.03 -1.22
N VAL A 149 -8.69 -2.72 -1.35
CA VAL A 149 -7.54 -1.88 -1.73
C VAL A 149 -6.88 -1.33 -0.47
N LEU A 150 -5.62 -1.67 -0.25
CA LEU A 150 -4.85 -1.31 0.94
C LEU A 150 -3.68 -0.39 0.56
N GLY A 151 -3.82 0.92 0.81
CA GLY A 151 -2.77 1.91 0.56
C GLY A 151 -2.31 1.99 -0.89
N ALA A 152 -3.25 1.90 -1.85
CA ALA A 152 -3.00 2.00 -3.28
C ALA A 152 -3.88 3.07 -3.93
N ARG A 153 -3.31 3.85 -4.87
CA ARG A 153 -3.93 5.04 -5.45
C ARG A 153 -4.55 4.81 -6.83
N PHE A 154 -4.65 3.58 -7.31
CA PHE A 154 -5.07 3.27 -8.68
C PHE A 154 -4.23 3.97 -9.75
N ASP A 155 -2.90 3.98 -9.56
CA ASP A 155 -1.91 4.54 -10.47
C ASP A 155 -2.03 3.91 -11.87
N ASP A 156 -1.82 4.72 -12.92
CA ASP A 156 -1.99 4.31 -14.32
C ASP A 156 -1.06 3.14 -14.73
N ARG A 157 0.12 3.04 -14.12
CA ARG A 157 1.04 1.92 -14.35
C ARG A 157 0.51 0.61 -13.81
N ALA A 158 -0.33 0.66 -12.77
CA ALA A 158 -0.97 -0.51 -12.19
C ALA A 158 -2.31 -0.83 -12.86
N THR A 159 -3.10 0.20 -13.19
CA THR A 159 -4.47 0.01 -13.71
C THR A 159 -4.57 0.00 -15.23
N GLY A 160 -3.65 0.66 -15.91
CA GLY A 160 -3.81 0.98 -17.31
C GLY A 160 -5.06 1.86 -17.52
N LYS A 161 -5.90 1.51 -18.49
CA LYS A 161 -7.15 2.21 -18.76
C LYS A 161 -8.17 1.94 -17.65
N LEU A 162 -8.38 2.92 -16.79
CA LEU A 162 -9.17 2.80 -15.55
C LEU A 162 -10.60 2.30 -15.77
N CYS A 163 -11.27 2.68 -16.85
CA CYS A 163 -12.65 2.26 -17.12
C CYS A 163 -12.79 0.77 -17.46
N THR A 164 -11.69 0.09 -17.78
CA THR A 164 -11.67 -1.36 -18.05
C THR A 164 -10.98 -2.15 -16.94
N PHE A 165 -10.48 -1.49 -15.91
CA PHE A 165 -9.81 -2.11 -14.78
C PHE A 165 -10.83 -2.68 -13.80
N ALA A 166 -10.77 -3.98 -13.50
CA ALA A 166 -11.68 -4.67 -12.58
C ALA A 166 -13.17 -4.30 -12.78
N PRO A 167 -13.74 -4.45 -14.00
CA PRO A 167 -15.00 -3.81 -14.40
C PRO A 167 -16.20 -4.29 -13.58
N GLN A 168 -16.13 -5.48 -12.99
CA GLN A 168 -17.20 -6.09 -12.20
C GLN A 168 -17.03 -5.87 -10.69
N ALA A 169 -15.86 -5.40 -10.27
CA ALA A 169 -15.53 -5.35 -8.84
C ALA A 169 -16.16 -4.17 -8.11
N LYS A 170 -16.76 -4.45 -6.97
CA LYS A 170 -16.98 -3.50 -5.89
C LYS A 170 -15.64 -3.13 -5.25
N VAL A 171 -15.56 -1.97 -4.61
CA VAL A 171 -14.30 -1.46 -4.06
C VAL A 171 -14.46 -1.10 -2.59
N ILE A 172 -13.68 -1.75 -1.74
CA ILE A 172 -13.39 -1.28 -0.38
C ILE A 172 -12.03 -0.60 -0.47
N HIS A 173 -11.96 0.71 -0.26
CA HIS A 173 -10.72 1.48 -0.37
C HIS A 173 -10.25 1.95 1.00
N CYS A 174 -9.07 1.49 1.40
CA CYS A 174 -8.41 1.79 2.66
C CYS A 174 -7.16 2.65 2.39
N ASP A 175 -7.16 3.88 2.84
CA ASP A 175 -5.98 4.77 2.73
C ASP A 175 -5.91 5.71 3.94
N ILE A 176 -4.69 6.11 4.31
CA ILE A 176 -4.45 7.12 5.35
C ILE A 176 -4.71 8.55 4.83
N ASP A 177 -4.79 8.71 3.53
CA ASP A 177 -5.09 9.96 2.85
C ASP A 177 -6.51 9.93 2.30
N ALA A 178 -7.46 10.50 3.04
CA ALA A 178 -8.86 10.57 2.63
C ALA A 178 -9.06 11.15 1.23
N ALA A 179 -8.14 12.01 0.75
CA ALA A 179 -8.20 12.59 -0.58
C ALA A 179 -7.87 11.59 -1.72
N GLU A 180 -7.25 10.48 -1.42
CA GLU A 180 -7.00 9.41 -2.39
C GLU A 180 -8.18 8.43 -2.49
N ILE A 181 -9.00 8.33 -1.43
CA ILE A 181 -10.15 7.41 -1.41
C ILE A 181 -11.23 7.88 -2.40
N GLY A 182 -11.55 7.02 -3.34
CA GLY A 182 -12.58 7.32 -4.33
C GLY A 182 -12.19 8.31 -5.43
N LYS A 183 -10.96 8.83 -5.43
CA LYS A 183 -10.48 9.86 -6.36
C LYS A 183 -10.50 9.41 -7.83
N LEU A 184 -9.97 8.25 -8.13
CA LEU A 184 -9.92 7.70 -9.48
C LEU A 184 -10.97 6.63 -9.70
N ARG A 185 -11.27 5.84 -8.69
CA ARG A 185 -12.28 4.80 -8.70
C ARG A 185 -13.19 4.95 -7.50
N THR A 186 -14.49 5.06 -7.71
CA THR A 186 -15.48 5.18 -6.63
C THR A 186 -15.34 4.03 -5.65
N ALA A 187 -15.30 4.34 -4.36
CA ALA A 187 -15.29 3.37 -3.30
C ALA A 187 -16.72 3.04 -2.84
N ASP A 188 -17.07 1.76 -2.81
CA ASP A 188 -18.33 1.29 -2.23
C ASP A 188 -18.28 1.34 -0.69
N ALA A 189 -17.10 1.12 -0.10
CA ALA A 189 -16.82 1.42 1.31
C ALA A 189 -15.47 2.14 1.40
N ALA A 190 -15.45 3.24 2.14
CA ALA A 190 -14.29 4.11 2.34
C ALA A 190 -13.79 3.96 3.78
N LEU A 191 -12.57 3.46 3.97
CA LEU A 191 -11.94 3.29 5.27
C LEU A 191 -10.74 4.24 5.37
N ASP A 192 -10.97 5.39 5.98
CA ASP A 192 -9.96 6.43 6.20
C ASP A 192 -9.15 6.13 7.45
N GLY A 193 -7.83 6.20 7.36
CA GLY A 193 -6.94 6.01 8.47
C GLY A 193 -6.02 4.78 8.35
N ARG A 194 -5.58 4.27 9.49
CA ARG A 194 -4.63 3.16 9.56
C ARG A 194 -5.34 1.83 9.38
N PHE A 195 -5.23 1.22 8.23
CA PHE A 195 -5.88 -0.09 7.96
C PHE A 195 -5.45 -1.19 8.95
N ALA A 196 -4.27 -1.12 9.55
CA ALA A 196 -3.85 -2.05 10.60
C ALA A 196 -4.80 -2.06 11.81
N GLU A 197 -5.51 -0.95 12.07
CA GLU A 197 -6.44 -0.83 13.19
C GLU A 197 -7.77 -1.55 12.91
N TYR A 198 -8.24 -1.56 11.66
CA TYR A 198 -9.52 -2.18 11.31
C TYR A 198 -9.43 -3.49 10.50
N LEU A 199 -8.27 -3.88 9.98
CA LEU A 199 -8.12 -5.18 9.34
C LEU A 199 -8.59 -6.36 10.21
N PRO A 200 -8.28 -6.41 11.53
CA PRO A 200 -8.78 -7.48 12.39
C PRO A 200 -10.31 -7.56 12.46
N GLU A 201 -10.98 -6.39 12.37
CA GLU A 201 -12.44 -6.35 12.39
C GLU A 201 -13.08 -6.86 11.09
N LEU A 202 -12.35 -6.81 9.98
CA LEU A 202 -12.80 -7.32 8.67
C LEU A 202 -12.61 -8.84 8.53
N VAL A 203 -11.93 -9.49 9.48
CA VAL A 203 -11.74 -10.95 9.43
C VAL A 203 -13.08 -11.64 9.58
N GLN A 204 -13.38 -12.52 8.63
CA GLN A 204 -14.57 -13.36 8.64
C GLN A 204 -14.32 -14.62 7.80
N ASN A 205 -15.09 -15.67 8.05
CA ASN A 205 -15.04 -16.86 7.22
C ASN A 205 -15.69 -16.57 5.86
N LEU A 206 -14.97 -16.85 4.79
CA LEU A 206 -15.40 -16.61 3.41
C LEU A 206 -15.49 -17.93 2.64
N GLU A 207 -16.61 -18.15 1.96
CA GLU A 207 -16.79 -19.30 1.08
C GLU A 207 -16.32 -18.97 -0.34
N ILE A 208 -14.97 -19.00 -0.53
CA ILE A 208 -14.29 -18.60 -1.75
C ILE A 208 -13.34 -19.69 -2.28
N ASP A 209 -13.60 -20.95 -1.95
CA ASP A 209 -12.72 -22.07 -2.35
C ASP A 209 -12.60 -22.19 -3.86
N ASP A 210 -13.70 -22.07 -4.60
CA ASP A 210 -13.69 -22.10 -6.06
C ASP A 210 -12.80 -21.00 -6.65
N TRP A 211 -12.83 -19.81 -6.03
CA TRP A 211 -11.98 -18.69 -6.45
C TRP A 211 -10.50 -18.98 -6.18
N ARG A 212 -10.17 -19.53 -5.01
CA ARG A 212 -8.79 -19.93 -4.68
C ARG A 212 -8.26 -20.98 -5.64
N VAL A 213 -9.08 -22.01 -5.93
CA VAL A 213 -8.73 -23.04 -6.90
C VAL A 213 -8.50 -22.43 -8.28
N HIS A 214 -9.38 -21.54 -8.73
CA HIS A 214 -9.25 -20.86 -10.01
C HIS A 214 -7.96 -20.01 -10.08
N CYS A 215 -7.63 -19.25 -9.04
CA CYS A 215 -6.38 -18.50 -8.95
C CYS A 215 -5.14 -19.41 -8.99
N ALA A 216 -5.17 -20.54 -8.30
CA ALA A 216 -4.11 -21.53 -8.34
C ALA A 216 -3.92 -22.15 -9.75
N GLN A 217 -5.01 -22.44 -10.45
CA GLN A 217 -4.99 -22.91 -11.84
C GLN A 217 -4.41 -21.86 -12.79
N MET A 218 -4.77 -20.57 -12.62
CA MET A 218 -4.17 -19.48 -13.40
C MET A 218 -2.66 -19.38 -13.14
N LYS A 219 -2.23 -19.49 -11.88
CA LYS A 219 -0.81 -19.46 -11.51
C LYS A 219 -0.04 -20.64 -12.14
N ALA A 220 -0.62 -21.83 -12.16
CA ALA A 220 -0.05 -23.00 -12.81
C ALA A 220 0.00 -22.87 -14.34
N ARG A 221 -1.00 -22.20 -14.95
CA ARG A 221 -1.06 -21.97 -16.39
C ARG A 221 -0.06 -20.92 -16.87
N TYR A 222 0.24 -19.95 -16.03
CA TYR A 222 1.14 -18.83 -16.33
C TYR A 222 2.31 -18.77 -15.34
N PRO A 223 3.17 -19.82 -15.31
CA PRO A 223 4.31 -19.84 -14.37
C PRO A 223 5.33 -18.77 -14.73
N GLU A 224 5.99 -18.23 -13.71
CA GLU A 224 7.17 -17.41 -13.91
C GLU A 224 8.28 -18.24 -14.54
N ARG A 225 8.86 -17.73 -15.62
CA ARG A 225 9.91 -18.43 -16.36
C ARG A 225 11.26 -17.77 -16.09
N TYR A 226 12.22 -18.59 -15.67
CA TYR A 226 13.59 -18.21 -15.42
C TYR A 226 14.57 -18.91 -16.36
N ASP A 227 14.07 -19.75 -17.25
CA ASP A 227 14.79 -20.49 -18.25
C ASP A 227 14.46 -19.94 -19.64
N ALA A 228 15.48 -19.50 -20.36
CA ALA A 228 15.34 -19.20 -21.78
C ALA A 228 16.36 -20.02 -22.57
N PRO A 229 15.95 -20.66 -23.68
CA PRO A 229 16.88 -21.32 -24.55
C PRO A 229 17.76 -20.30 -25.30
N GLY A 230 19.03 -20.59 -25.45
CA GLY A 230 19.97 -19.82 -26.28
C GLY A 230 21.21 -19.35 -25.53
N ASP A 231 22.12 -18.72 -26.27
CA ASP A 231 23.44 -18.29 -25.80
C ASP A 231 23.44 -16.90 -25.14
N LYS A 232 22.27 -16.24 -25.05
CA LYS A 232 22.16 -14.90 -24.50
C LYS A 232 21.82 -14.95 -23.00
N VAL A 233 22.33 -13.97 -22.24
CA VAL A 233 21.98 -13.81 -20.85
C VAL A 233 20.51 -13.43 -20.76
N PHE A 234 19.72 -14.29 -20.10
CA PHE A 234 18.34 -14.04 -19.80
C PHE A 234 18.24 -13.33 -18.45
N ALA A 235 17.82 -12.08 -18.44
CA ALA A 235 17.83 -11.24 -17.25
C ALA A 235 17.09 -11.83 -16.04
N PRO A 236 15.88 -12.42 -16.17
CA PRO A 236 15.21 -13.07 -15.04
C PRO A 236 16.02 -14.21 -14.42
N GLU A 237 16.69 -15.04 -15.23
CA GLU A 237 17.55 -16.12 -14.71
C GLU A 237 18.76 -15.56 -13.98
N LEU A 238 19.43 -14.55 -14.55
CA LEU A 238 20.57 -13.90 -13.92
C LEU A 238 20.16 -13.30 -12.56
N LEU A 239 19.06 -12.55 -12.51
CA LEU A 239 18.57 -11.96 -11.27
C LEU A 239 18.24 -13.02 -10.22
N ARG A 240 17.63 -14.14 -10.63
CA ARG A 240 17.36 -15.27 -9.72
C ARG A 240 18.65 -15.87 -9.17
N LYS A 241 19.67 -16.10 -10.03
CA LYS A 241 20.98 -16.62 -9.61
C LYS A 241 21.68 -15.65 -8.65
N LEU A 242 21.64 -14.36 -8.93
CA LEU A 242 22.21 -13.32 -8.05
C LEU A 242 21.49 -13.28 -6.69
N SER A 243 20.17 -13.37 -6.67
CA SER A 243 19.38 -13.42 -5.45
C SER A 243 19.74 -14.64 -4.58
N LEU A 244 19.88 -15.82 -5.20
CA LEU A 244 20.28 -17.02 -4.50
C LEU A 244 21.73 -16.95 -3.96
N ALA A 245 22.64 -16.37 -4.72
CA ALA A 245 24.04 -16.21 -4.30
C ALA A 245 24.21 -15.16 -3.20
N GLY A 246 23.39 -14.10 -3.21
CA GLY A 246 23.44 -13.03 -2.21
C GLY A 246 22.87 -13.42 -0.86
N GLY A 247 21.89 -14.29 -0.83
CA GLY A 247 21.19 -14.72 0.39
C GLY A 247 20.32 -13.63 1.03
N ASP A 248 19.73 -13.99 2.18
CA ASP A 248 18.66 -13.18 2.82
C ASP A 248 19.11 -11.84 3.40
N LYS A 249 20.43 -11.63 3.56
CA LYS A 249 20.98 -10.37 4.11
C LYS A 249 21.42 -9.37 3.05
N THR A 250 21.26 -9.70 1.77
CA THR A 250 21.69 -8.85 0.67
C THR A 250 20.69 -7.73 0.42
N ILE A 251 21.18 -6.50 0.45
CA ILE A 251 20.42 -5.31 0.01
C ILE A 251 20.64 -5.15 -1.48
N VAL A 252 19.55 -5.21 -2.25
CA VAL A 252 19.57 -5.05 -3.70
C VAL A 252 19.05 -3.67 -4.06
N CYS A 253 19.90 -2.89 -4.74
CA CYS A 253 19.50 -1.62 -5.37
C CYS A 253 19.40 -1.84 -6.87
N SER A 254 18.28 -1.51 -7.46
CA SER A 254 18.05 -1.62 -8.89
C SER A 254 17.49 -0.33 -9.45
N ASP A 255 17.82 -0.05 -10.70
CA ASP A 255 17.21 1.00 -11.48
C ASP A 255 16.20 0.41 -12.47
N VAL A 256 15.46 1.27 -13.17
CA VAL A 256 14.58 0.88 -14.26
C VAL A 256 15.37 0.89 -15.55
N GLY A 257 15.43 -0.26 -16.23
CA GLY A 257 16.10 -0.41 -17.50
C GLY A 257 15.32 -1.31 -18.45
N GLN A 258 15.69 -1.23 -19.74
CA GLN A 258 15.15 -2.08 -20.79
C GLN A 258 16.20 -3.06 -21.29
#